data_077724e020ebcab4c0bd21fa36668346
#
_entry.id   077724e020ebcab4c0bd21fa36668346
#
_cell.length_a   1.000
_cell.length_b   1.000
_cell.length_c   1.000
_cell.angle_alpha   90.00
_cell.angle_beta   90.00
_cell.angle_gamma   90.00
#
_symmetry.space_group_name_H-M   'P 1'
#
loop_
_entity.id
_entity.type
_entity.pdbx_description
1 polymer ?
#
loop_
_entity_poly.entity_id
_entity_poly.type
_entity_poly.pdbx_seq_one_letter_code
_entity_poly.pdbx_strand_id
1 'polypeptide(L)'
;MNMFVKTLALPFLVAPIFVSCMVDDPEDKFDFSSDGQPIANYQIMGKVSDEDGKPINGIRVIADYSTDVIYRADTLYTDQEGEYSKFMSIPRVDKFYMSFTDIDGQANGGEFGPESEYVAPVRTEISSGNFGGSYVVSFNATLKKK
;
A
#
# COMPACT_ATOMS: atom_id res chain seq x y z
N MET A 1 -78.44 43.17 -7.97
CA MET A 1 -77.25 43.58 -8.73
C MET A 1 -76.01 43.19 -7.91
N ASN A 2 -75.51 41.99 -8.18
CA ASN A 2 -74.53 41.35 -7.33
C ASN A 2 -73.14 41.59 -7.89
N MET A 3 -72.34 42.30 -7.13
CA MET A 3 -70.95 42.59 -7.47
C MET A 3 -70.09 41.50 -6.90
N PHE A 4 -69.58 40.58 -7.77
CA PHE A 4 -68.65 39.57 -7.41
C PHE A 4 -67.22 40.15 -7.31
N VAL A 5 -66.74 40.22 -6.09
CA VAL A 5 -65.30 40.54 -5.83
C VAL A 5 -64.55 39.24 -6.04
N LYS A 6 -63.75 39.19 -7.11
CA LYS A 6 -62.78 38.09 -7.34
C LYS A 6 -61.51 38.41 -6.53
N THR A 7 -61.37 37.65 -5.45
CA THR A 7 -60.13 37.64 -4.69
C THR A 7 -59.09 36.87 -5.47
N LEU A 8 -58.05 37.57 -5.94
CA LEU A 8 -56.91 36.98 -6.64
C LEU A 8 -55.93 36.44 -5.59
N ALA A 9 -55.93 35.13 -5.38
CA ALA A 9 -54.95 34.48 -4.55
C ALA A 9 -53.62 34.34 -5.30
N LEU A 10 -52.63 35.05 -4.86
CA LEU A 10 -51.25 34.97 -5.35
C LEU A 10 -50.60 33.76 -4.74
N PRO A 11 -50.12 32.76 -5.51
CA PRO A 11 -49.35 31.65 -4.92
C PRO A 11 -47.98 32.16 -4.53
N PHE A 12 -47.69 32.05 -3.24
CA PHE A 12 -46.39 32.29 -2.67
C PHE A 12 -45.47 31.16 -3.14
N LEU A 13 -44.59 31.46 -4.09
CA LEU A 13 -43.58 30.52 -4.59
C LEU A 13 -42.47 30.48 -3.56
N VAL A 14 -42.51 29.52 -2.64
CA VAL A 14 -41.44 29.21 -1.73
C VAL A 14 -40.39 28.44 -2.53
N ALA A 15 -39.36 29.13 -2.99
CA ALA A 15 -38.19 28.49 -3.55
C ALA A 15 -37.43 27.77 -2.44
N PRO A 16 -37.15 26.46 -2.52
CA PRO A 16 -36.25 25.82 -1.58
C PRO A 16 -34.85 26.34 -1.83
N ILE A 17 -34.33 27.06 -0.87
CA ILE A 17 -32.92 27.41 -0.81
C ILE A 17 -32.18 26.09 -0.50
N PHE A 18 -31.67 25.44 -1.53
CA PHE A 18 -30.68 24.40 -1.34
C PHE A 18 -29.42 25.10 -0.82
N VAL A 19 -29.29 25.14 0.50
CA VAL A 19 -28.01 25.35 1.14
C VAL A 19 -27.21 24.08 0.82
N SER A 20 -26.48 24.11 -0.29
CA SER A 20 -25.40 23.19 -0.52
C SER A 20 -24.39 23.44 0.60
N CYS A 21 -24.48 22.68 1.69
CA CYS A 21 -23.32 22.47 2.53
C CYS A 21 -22.28 21.83 1.61
N MET A 22 -21.38 22.66 1.07
CA MET A 22 -20.04 22.19 0.76
C MET A 22 -19.48 21.77 2.12
N VAL A 23 -19.63 20.49 2.42
CA VAL A 23 -18.72 19.81 3.28
C VAL A 23 -17.42 19.85 2.49
N ASP A 24 -16.58 20.87 2.75
CA ASP A 24 -15.16 20.70 2.56
C ASP A 24 -14.83 19.50 3.44
N ASP A 25 -14.83 18.30 2.82
CA ASP A 25 -14.03 17.21 3.35
C ASP A 25 -12.63 17.83 3.47
N PRO A 26 -12.10 18.01 4.70
CA PRO A 26 -10.68 18.14 4.79
C PRO A 26 -10.20 16.84 4.14
N GLU A 27 -9.69 16.93 2.89
CA GLU A 27 -8.78 15.91 2.41
C GLU A 27 -7.85 15.70 3.59
N ASP A 28 -8.04 14.58 4.30
CA ASP A 28 -7.04 14.06 5.21
C ASP A 28 -5.82 13.82 4.34
N LYS A 29 -5.11 14.92 4.09
CA LYS A 29 -3.72 14.89 3.71
C LYS A 29 -3.04 14.28 4.92
N PHE A 30 -3.08 12.95 4.97
CA PHE A 30 -2.16 12.18 5.77
C PHE A 30 -0.77 12.53 5.24
N ASP A 31 -0.31 13.70 5.67
CA ASP A 31 1.06 14.11 5.48
C ASP A 31 1.92 13.23 6.42
N PHE A 32 2.26 12.03 5.93
CA PHE A 32 3.15 11.10 6.61
C PHE A 32 4.60 11.60 6.62
N SER A 33 4.89 12.73 6.02
CA SER A 33 6.19 13.34 6.12
C SER A 33 6.32 14.14 7.43
N SER A 34 6.55 13.44 8.54
CA SER A 34 6.90 14.11 9.82
C SER A 34 8.14 15.00 9.69
N ASP A 35 8.89 14.92 8.59
CA ASP A 35 10.15 15.62 8.37
C ASP A 35 10.25 16.31 7.00
N GLY A 36 9.15 16.52 6.29
CA GLY A 36 9.15 17.18 4.98
C GLY A 36 9.79 16.36 3.85
N GLN A 37 10.08 15.06 4.07
CA GLN A 37 10.60 14.19 3.03
C GLN A 37 9.47 13.75 2.09
N PRO A 38 9.71 13.75 0.75
CA PRO A 38 8.73 13.29 -0.21
C PRO A 38 8.33 11.83 0.04
N ILE A 39 7.03 11.56 0.02
CA ILE A 39 6.50 10.19 0.10
C ILE A 39 6.65 9.52 -1.26
N ALA A 40 7.15 8.30 -1.26
CA ALA A 40 7.29 7.45 -2.42
C ALA A 40 6.42 6.20 -2.31
N ASN A 41 5.96 5.69 -3.44
CA ASN A 41 5.20 4.46 -3.54
C ASN A 41 6.12 3.28 -3.84
N TYR A 42 5.93 2.17 -3.14
CA TYR A 42 6.69 0.94 -3.32
C TYR A 42 5.76 -0.23 -3.56
N GLN A 43 6.03 -0.99 -4.62
CA GLN A 43 5.47 -2.32 -4.84
C GLN A 43 6.54 -3.33 -4.49
N ILE A 44 6.40 -4.01 -3.34
CA ILE A 44 7.26 -5.12 -2.95
C ILE A 44 6.63 -6.39 -3.50
N MET A 45 7.41 -7.23 -4.20
CA MET A 45 6.91 -8.45 -4.81
C MET A 45 8.02 -9.45 -5.13
N GLY A 46 7.64 -10.71 -5.24
CA GLY A 46 8.55 -11.75 -5.65
C GLY A 46 7.98 -13.14 -5.46
N LYS A 47 8.84 -14.13 -5.63
CA LYS A 47 8.49 -15.54 -5.52
C LYS A 47 9.52 -16.29 -4.70
N VAL A 48 9.04 -17.26 -3.91
CA VAL A 48 9.88 -18.17 -3.13
C VAL A 48 9.72 -19.58 -3.67
N SER A 49 10.85 -20.23 -3.96
CA SER A 49 10.89 -21.61 -4.45
C SER A 49 11.99 -22.41 -3.74
N ASP A 50 11.93 -23.73 -3.85
CA ASP A 50 13.03 -24.61 -3.50
C ASP A 50 14.09 -24.69 -4.62
N GLU A 51 15.15 -25.48 -4.40
CA GLU A 51 16.25 -25.66 -5.35
C GLU A 51 15.81 -26.37 -6.66
N ASP A 52 14.67 -27.04 -6.66
CA ASP A 52 14.07 -27.67 -7.84
C ASP A 52 13.11 -26.73 -8.60
N GLY A 53 12.96 -25.47 -8.09
CA GLY A 53 12.06 -24.47 -8.66
C GLY A 53 10.59 -24.63 -8.27
N LYS A 54 10.27 -25.52 -7.32
CA LYS A 54 8.91 -25.73 -6.82
C LYS A 54 8.54 -24.60 -5.87
N PRO A 55 7.36 -23.94 -6.05
CA PRO A 55 6.94 -22.86 -5.18
C PRO A 55 6.71 -23.33 -3.74
N ILE A 56 7.04 -22.48 -2.77
CA ILE A 56 6.86 -22.78 -1.34
C ILE A 56 5.82 -21.81 -0.77
N ASN A 57 4.71 -22.36 -0.29
CA ASN A 57 3.65 -21.64 0.40
C ASN A 57 4.00 -21.42 1.88
N GLY A 58 3.50 -20.33 2.48
CA GLY A 58 3.56 -20.09 3.92
C GLY A 58 4.90 -19.55 4.43
N ILE A 59 5.85 -19.22 3.55
CA ILE A 59 7.10 -18.58 3.95
C ILE A 59 6.81 -17.16 4.46
N ARG A 60 7.28 -16.88 5.66
CA ARG A 60 7.26 -15.52 6.21
C ARG A 60 8.34 -14.68 5.55
N VAL A 61 7.91 -13.60 4.90
CA VAL A 61 8.78 -12.61 4.28
C VAL A 61 8.72 -11.34 5.12
N ILE A 62 9.86 -10.87 5.59
CA ILE A 62 9.96 -9.59 6.30
C ILE A 62 10.72 -8.63 5.40
N ALA A 63 10.11 -7.47 5.15
CA ALA A 63 10.73 -6.35 4.46
C ALA A 63 11.10 -5.28 5.48
N ASP A 64 12.37 -5.25 5.88
CA ASP A 64 12.91 -4.23 6.78
C ASP A 64 13.41 -3.03 6.00
N TYR A 65 13.12 -1.84 6.49
CA TYR A 65 13.64 -0.60 5.94
C TYR A 65 13.87 0.43 7.03
N SER A 66 14.85 1.28 6.82
CA SER A 66 15.07 2.43 7.69
C SER A 66 15.19 3.70 6.88
N THR A 67 14.59 4.77 7.40
CA THR A 67 14.90 6.14 7.03
C THR A 67 15.76 6.75 8.14
N ASP A 68 16.22 7.99 7.97
CA ASP A 68 16.98 8.67 9.02
C ASP A 68 16.24 8.80 10.37
N VAL A 69 14.92 8.60 10.35
CA VAL A 69 14.03 8.85 11.50
C VAL A 69 13.30 7.60 11.98
N ILE A 70 13.07 6.61 11.08
CA ILE A 70 12.18 5.48 11.38
C ILE A 70 12.83 4.18 10.90
N TYR A 71 12.90 3.20 11.80
CA TYR A 71 13.10 1.79 11.47
C TYR A 71 11.73 1.09 11.49
N ARG A 72 11.41 0.35 10.42
CA ARG A 72 10.18 -0.43 10.31
C ARG A 72 10.40 -1.76 9.62
N ALA A 73 9.54 -2.70 9.95
CA ALA A 73 9.48 -4.02 9.35
C ALA A 73 8.05 -4.33 8.95
N ASP A 74 7.85 -4.73 7.71
CA ASP A 74 6.58 -5.22 7.21
C ASP A 74 6.65 -6.72 6.98
N THR A 75 5.59 -7.44 7.39
CA THR A 75 5.51 -8.89 7.26
C THR A 75 4.51 -9.28 6.18
N LEU A 76 4.94 -10.18 5.29
CA LEU A 76 4.14 -10.81 4.24
C LEU A 76 4.28 -12.33 4.37
N TYR A 77 3.43 -13.05 3.63
CA TYR A 77 3.51 -14.50 3.50
C TYR A 77 3.35 -14.91 2.04
N THR A 78 4.05 -15.98 1.65
CA THR A 78 3.86 -16.53 0.30
C THR A 78 2.54 -17.28 0.21
N ASP A 79 1.90 -17.20 -0.94
CA ASP A 79 0.70 -17.95 -1.31
C ASP A 79 1.03 -19.36 -1.88
N GLN A 80 0.02 -20.03 -2.44
CA GLN A 80 0.16 -21.40 -3.00
C GLN A 80 1.10 -21.44 -4.22
N GLU A 81 1.22 -20.36 -4.95
CA GLU A 81 2.13 -20.15 -6.08
C GLU A 81 3.53 -19.71 -5.64
N GLY A 82 3.75 -19.59 -4.31
CA GLY A 82 4.98 -19.10 -3.70
C GLY A 82 5.17 -17.59 -3.86
N GLU A 83 4.14 -16.86 -4.26
CA GLU A 83 4.23 -15.42 -4.54
C GLU A 83 3.92 -14.59 -3.29
N TYR A 84 4.57 -13.44 -3.19
CA TYR A 84 4.29 -12.43 -2.17
C TYR A 84 4.24 -11.05 -2.79
N SER A 85 3.34 -10.19 -2.29
CA SER A 85 3.18 -8.84 -2.79
C SER A 85 2.61 -7.90 -1.74
N LYS A 86 3.13 -6.66 -1.69
CA LYS A 86 2.61 -5.60 -0.85
C LYS A 86 2.86 -4.24 -1.48
N PHE A 87 1.85 -3.38 -1.41
CA PHE A 87 2.00 -1.96 -1.74
C PHE A 87 2.15 -1.15 -0.45
N MET A 88 3.03 -0.14 -0.47
CA MET A 88 3.21 0.81 0.63
C MET A 88 3.59 2.19 0.14
N SER A 89 3.22 3.21 0.93
CA SER A 89 3.61 4.61 0.71
C SER A 89 4.37 5.09 1.93
N ILE A 90 5.65 5.35 1.78
CA ILE A 90 6.59 5.68 2.85
C ILE A 90 7.59 6.75 2.38
N PRO A 91 8.29 7.46 3.27
CA PRO A 91 9.43 8.26 2.90
C PRO A 91 10.43 7.47 2.06
N ARG A 92 11.16 8.15 1.20
CA ARG A 92 12.10 7.48 0.31
C ARG A 92 13.15 6.69 1.09
N VAL A 93 13.36 5.45 0.68
CA VAL A 93 14.40 4.55 1.19
C VAL A 93 15.28 4.04 0.05
N ASP A 94 16.57 3.82 0.33
CA ASP A 94 17.54 3.41 -0.68
C ASP A 94 17.64 1.89 -0.83
N LYS A 95 17.26 1.14 0.21
CA LYS A 95 17.30 -0.32 0.20
C LYS A 95 16.32 -0.92 1.20
N PHE A 96 15.87 -2.13 0.90
CA PHE A 96 15.13 -3.00 1.80
C PHE A 96 16.02 -4.19 2.18
N TYR A 97 15.97 -4.62 3.43
CA TYR A 97 16.49 -5.90 3.84
C TYR A 97 15.35 -6.90 3.83
N MET A 98 15.40 -7.83 2.90
CA MET A 98 14.38 -8.87 2.74
C MET A 98 14.86 -10.13 3.45
N SER A 99 14.04 -10.72 4.34
CA SER A 99 14.35 -11.97 5.00
C SER A 99 13.21 -12.96 4.82
N PHE A 100 13.56 -14.21 4.57
CA PHE A 100 12.65 -15.31 4.25
C PHE A 100 12.84 -16.42 5.28
N THR A 101 11.77 -16.79 5.97
CA THR A 101 11.83 -17.79 7.05
C THR A 101 10.67 -18.76 6.93
N ASP A 102 10.98 -20.02 6.87
CA ASP A 102 10.01 -21.09 7.04
C ASP A 102 9.55 -21.10 8.52
N ILE A 103 8.24 -21.00 8.74
CA ILE A 103 7.66 -20.96 10.08
C ILE A 103 6.72 -22.12 10.39
N ASP A 104 6.46 -22.98 9.41
CA ASP A 104 5.54 -24.11 9.54
C ASP A 104 6.27 -25.48 9.58
N GLY A 105 7.57 -25.48 9.45
CA GLY A 105 8.44 -26.64 9.59
C GLY A 105 8.23 -27.66 8.49
N GLN A 106 7.71 -28.86 8.84
CA GLN A 106 7.52 -29.96 7.87
C GLN A 106 6.32 -29.77 6.93
N ALA A 107 5.47 -28.78 7.15
CA ALA A 107 4.36 -28.47 6.27
C ALA A 107 4.86 -27.86 4.93
N ASN A 108 3.97 -27.76 3.95
CA ASN A 108 4.22 -27.09 2.67
C ASN A 108 5.49 -27.56 1.90
N GLY A 109 5.84 -28.84 2.02
CA GLY A 109 6.90 -29.43 1.20
C GLY A 109 8.18 -29.78 1.96
N GLY A 110 8.23 -29.52 3.26
CA GLY A 110 9.34 -29.85 4.16
C GLY A 110 9.94 -28.61 4.80
N GLU A 111 10.93 -28.80 5.65
CA GLU A 111 11.60 -27.72 6.38
C GLU A 111 12.68 -27.08 5.53
N PHE A 112 12.70 -25.74 5.47
CA PHE A 112 13.64 -24.96 4.68
C PHE A 112 14.53 -24.07 5.56
N GLY A 113 15.76 -23.85 5.10
CA GLY A 113 16.67 -22.88 5.71
C GLY A 113 16.27 -21.44 5.40
N PRO A 114 16.66 -20.48 6.26
CA PRO A 114 16.39 -19.06 6.01
C PRO A 114 17.27 -18.50 4.88
N GLU A 115 16.76 -17.48 4.21
CA GLU A 115 17.47 -16.69 3.20
C GLU A 115 17.27 -15.19 3.50
N SER A 116 18.24 -14.36 3.10
CA SER A 116 18.10 -12.91 3.24
C SER A 116 18.98 -12.15 2.25
N GLU A 117 18.49 -10.97 1.79
CA GLU A 117 19.17 -10.15 0.80
C GLU A 117 18.82 -8.66 0.96
N TYR A 118 19.77 -7.78 0.61
CA TYR A 118 19.51 -6.35 0.45
C TYR A 118 19.07 -6.05 -0.98
N VAL A 119 17.86 -5.50 -1.12
CA VAL A 119 17.26 -5.20 -2.41
C VAL A 119 17.10 -3.69 -2.59
N ALA A 120 17.70 -3.14 -3.63
CA ALA A 120 17.54 -1.75 -4.00
C ALA A 120 16.24 -1.56 -4.81
N PRO A 121 15.42 -0.54 -4.49
CA PRO A 121 14.23 -0.22 -5.27
C PRO A 121 14.57 0.24 -6.69
N VAL A 122 13.84 -0.26 -7.66
CA VAL A 122 13.93 0.18 -9.05
C VAL A 122 12.83 1.20 -9.32
N ARG A 123 13.21 2.41 -9.75
CA ARG A 123 12.24 3.48 -10.05
C ARG A 123 11.42 3.16 -11.28
N THR A 124 10.09 3.33 -11.19
CA THR A 124 9.14 3.19 -12.30
C THR A 124 8.49 4.50 -12.70
N GLU A 125 8.39 5.47 -11.77
CA GLU A 125 7.86 6.81 -12.04
C GLU A 125 8.75 7.89 -11.45
N ILE A 126 8.75 9.05 -12.09
CA ILE A 126 9.57 10.21 -11.69
C ILE A 126 8.89 10.92 -10.51
N SER A 127 9.71 11.42 -9.59
CA SER A 127 9.28 12.28 -8.49
C SER A 127 8.78 13.65 -9.01
N SER A 128 7.73 14.20 -8.38
CA SER A 128 7.17 15.50 -8.70
C SER A 128 6.59 16.17 -7.46
N GLY A 129 7.00 17.39 -7.15
CA GLY A 129 6.56 18.11 -5.95
C GLY A 129 6.89 17.33 -4.67
N ASN A 130 5.87 17.06 -3.85
CA ASN A 130 6.00 16.27 -2.62
C ASN A 130 5.94 14.75 -2.86
N PHE A 131 5.81 14.32 -4.11
CA PHE A 131 5.80 12.91 -4.49
C PHE A 131 7.22 12.43 -4.80
N GLY A 132 7.69 11.44 -4.06
CA GLY A 132 9.04 10.88 -4.15
C GLY A 132 9.24 9.89 -5.30
N GLY A 133 8.21 9.59 -6.10
CA GLY A 133 8.22 8.64 -7.21
C GLY A 133 7.62 7.27 -6.84
N SER A 134 7.50 6.41 -7.84
CA SER A 134 7.09 5.01 -7.68
C SER A 134 8.26 4.07 -7.91
N TYR A 135 8.30 2.98 -7.15
CA TYR A 135 9.39 2.02 -7.16
C TYR A 135 8.87 0.59 -7.08
N VAL A 136 9.62 -0.34 -7.66
CA VAL A 136 9.43 -1.78 -7.47
C VAL A 136 10.63 -2.33 -6.69
N VAL A 137 10.33 -3.15 -5.67
CA VAL A 137 11.29 -3.95 -4.92
C VAL A 137 10.97 -5.41 -5.25
N SER A 138 11.76 -6.01 -6.14
CA SER A 138 11.51 -7.38 -6.60
C SER A 138 12.67 -8.28 -6.22
N PHE A 139 12.35 -9.39 -5.55
CA PHE A 139 13.34 -10.42 -5.24
C PHE A 139 12.70 -11.81 -5.24
N ASN A 140 13.32 -12.75 -5.96
CA ASN A 140 12.94 -14.16 -5.93
C ASN A 140 13.94 -14.92 -5.06
N ALA A 141 13.44 -15.55 -4.00
CA ALA A 141 14.27 -16.33 -3.08
C ALA A 141 14.24 -17.83 -3.44
N THR A 142 15.39 -18.49 -3.30
CA THR A 142 15.50 -19.94 -3.41
C THR A 142 15.94 -20.51 -2.07
N LEU A 143 15.04 -21.24 -1.38
CA LEU A 143 15.32 -21.79 -0.07
C LEU A 143 15.86 -23.22 -0.19
N LYS A 144 16.88 -23.51 0.62
CA LYS A 144 17.49 -24.85 0.71
C LYS A 144 16.72 -25.70 1.71
N LYS A 145 16.40 -26.91 1.29
CA LYS A 145 15.81 -27.90 2.18
C LYS A 145 16.81 -28.31 3.25
N LYS A 146 16.35 -28.46 4.52
CA LYS A 146 17.15 -28.94 5.65
C LYS A 146 17.21 -30.45 5.68
#